data_a5a817e3cac3fe35e9a909d9e70c4d27
#
_entry.id   a5a817e3cac3fe35e9a909d9e70c4d27
#
_cell.length_a   1.000
_cell.length_b   1.000
_cell.length_c   1.000
_cell.angle_alpha   90.00
_cell.angle_beta   90.00
_cell.angle_gamma   90.00
#
_symmetry.space_group_name_H-M   'P 1'
#
loop_
_entity.id
_entity.type
_entity.pdbx_description
1 polymer ?
#
loop_
_entity_poly.entity_id
_entity_poly.type
_entity_poly.pdbx_seq_one_letter_code
_entity_poly.pdbx_strand_id
1 'polypeptide(L)'
;MDIFKKIVVLTLILLSLSAIYAEDGNWYEGETITDITFTGLVNVKDKTAKSVVSEYVGQPFTDELFTELDASLYGQSWLEWMIVDAVKDETTGGLVLNITVSENPMISEVKIIGNNKVGSSSLMEAQGLAKGSFFSSNNINANASLLKDYYLTRGYRDVKVEATVNDKDDN
;
A
#
# COMPACT_ATOMS: atom_id res chain seq x y z
N MET A 1 3.90 -18.07 -58.66
CA MET A 1 3.43 -18.63 -57.36
C MET A 1 1.96 -18.28 -57.24
N ASP A 2 1.10 -19.27 -57.33
CA ASP A 2 -0.34 -19.16 -57.48
C ASP A 2 -0.98 -18.39 -56.33
N ILE A 3 -1.98 -17.55 -56.62
CA ILE A 3 -2.79 -16.80 -55.67
C ILE A 3 -3.34 -17.71 -54.58
N PHE A 4 -3.65 -18.94 -54.94
CA PHE A 4 -4.15 -19.96 -54.01
C PHE A 4 -3.08 -20.35 -52.93
N LYS A 5 -1.80 -20.46 -53.28
CA LYS A 5 -0.71 -20.68 -52.33
C LYS A 5 -0.47 -19.50 -51.40
N LYS A 6 -0.65 -18.25 -51.92
CA LYS A 6 -0.54 -17.06 -51.08
C LYS A 6 -1.68 -16.93 -50.07
N ILE A 7 -2.91 -17.32 -50.49
CA ILE A 7 -4.07 -17.33 -49.58
C ILE A 7 -3.92 -18.38 -48.49
N VAL A 8 -3.47 -19.59 -48.83
CA VAL A 8 -3.25 -20.66 -47.86
C VAL A 8 -2.14 -20.31 -46.86
N VAL A 9 -1.06 -19.67 -47.30
CA VAL A 9 0.03 -19.21 -46.41
C VAL A 9 -0.45 -18.07 -45.50
N LEU A 10 -1.26 -17.13 -46.04
CA LEU A 10 -1.82 -16.04 -45.25
C LEU A 10 -2.83 -16.52 -44.22
N THR A 11 -3.64 -17.54 -44.55
CA THR A 11 -4.58 -18.14 -43.60
C THR A 11 -3.90 -18.93 -42.50
N LEU A 12 -2.79 -19.64 -42.82
CA LEU A 12 -1.95 -20.34 -41.84
C LEU A 12 -1.23 -19.38 -40.89
N ILE A 13 -0.77 -18.21 -41.38
CA ILE A 13 -0.15 -17.16 -40.55
C ILE A 13 -1.19 -16.51 -39.62
N LEU A 14 -2.41 -16.28 -40.10
CA LEU A 14 -3.51 -15.74 -39.28
C LEU A 14 -3.99 -16.75 -38.22
N LEU A 15 -3.98 -18.06 -38.51
CA LEU A 15 -4.28 -19.09 -37.53
C LEU A 15 -3.20 -19.25 -36.45
N SER A 16 -1.93 -19.01 -36.80
CA SER A 16 -0.83 -19.05 -35.83
C SER A 16 -0.76 -17.81 -34.91
N LEU A 17 -1.33 -16.67 -35.35
CA LEU A 17 -1.42 -15.45 -34.52
C LEU A 17 -2.56 -15.52 -33.50
N SER A 18 -3.62 -16.32 -33.76
CA SER A 18 -4.73 -16.46 -32.81
C SER A 18 -4.45 -17.40 -31.64
N ALA A 19 -3.35 -18.16 -31.69
CA ALA A 19 -2.92 -19.03 -30.59
C ALA A 19 -2.10 -18.31 -29.49
N ILE A 20 -1.84 -17.01 -29.66
CA ILE A 20 -0.98 -16.24 -28.71
C ILE A 20 -1.83 -15.47 -27.67
N TYR A 21 -3.17 -15.44 -27.80
CA TYR A 21 -4.04 -14.65 -26.92
C TYR A 21 -5.07 -15.46 -26.11
N ALA A 22 -4.80 -16.71 -25.84
CA ALA A 22 -5.55 -17.48 -24.87
C ALA A 22 -4.64 -17.88 -23.71
N GLU A 23 -4.10 -16.89 -23.02
CA GLU A 23 -3.56 -17.12 -21.70
C GLU A 23 -4.72 -16.96 -20.72
N ASP A 24 -5.07 -18.07 -20.06
CA ASP A 24 -6.12 -18.11 -19.04
C ASP A 24 -5.87 -17.04 -17.99
N GLY A 25 -6.90 -16.20 -17.74
CA GLY A 25 -6.78 -15.01 -16.90
C GLY A 25 -6.41 -15.26 -15.42
N ASN A 26 -6.12 -16.49 -15.01
CA ASN A 26 -5.76 -16.87 -13.63
C ASN A 26 -4.59 -17.84 -13.58
N TRP A 27 -3.58 -17.69 -14.45
CA TRP A 27 -2.40 -18.56 -14.50
C TRP A 27 -1.63 -18.62 -13.18
N TYR A 28 -1.76 -17.61 -12.32
CA TYR A 28 -1.07 -17.48 -11.04
C TYR A 28 -1.75 -18.23 -9.89
N GLU A 29 -3.01 -18.64 -10.05
CA GLU A 29 -3.75 -19.32 -8.98
C GLU A 29 -3.17 -20.71 -8.69
N GLY A 30 -2.83 -20.94 -7.42
CA GLY A 30 -2.17 -22.16 -6.97
C GLY A 30 -0.66 -22.21 -7.21
N GLU A 31 -0.09 -21.26 -7.96
CA GLU A 31 1.36 -21.17 -8.14
C GLU A 31 2.07 -20.77 -6.85
N THR A 32 3.26 -21.35 -6.63
CA THR A 32 4.05 -21.02 -5.44
C THR A 32 4.67 -19.63 -5.57
N ILE A 33 4.45 -18.76 -4.59
CA ILE A 33 5.11 -17.45 -4.50
C ILE A 33 6.60 -17.67 -4.22
N THR A 34 7.45 -17.36 -5.18
CA THR A 34 8.91 -17.54 -5.06
C THR A 34 9.62 -16.30 -4.53
N ASP A 35 9.10 -15.12 -4.82
CA ASP A 35 9.58 -13.83 -4.27
C ASP A 35 8.47 -12.79 -4.24
N ILE A 36 8.66 -11.80 -3.37
CA ILE A 36 7.83 -10.58 -3.30
C ILE A 36 8.78 -9.38 -3.34
N THR A 37 8.62 -8.55 -4.36
CA THR A 37 9.46 -7.37 -4.58
C THR A 37 8.69 -6.09 -4.40
N PHE A 38 9.37 -5.02 -3.99
CA PHE A 38 8.77 -3.70 -3.78
C PHE A 38 9.43 -2.66 -4.68
N THR A 39 8.59 -1.78 -5.26
CA THR A 39 9.01 -0.56 -5.97
C THR A 39 8.24 0.64 -5.42
N GLY A 40 8.82 1.85 -5.52
CA GLY A 40 8.19 3.07 -5.01
C GLY A 40 8.48 3.40 -3.54
N LEU A 41 9.24 2.57 -2.82
CA LEU A 41 9.70 2.87 -1.45
C LEU A 41 10.66 4.06 -1.46
N VAL A 42 10.45 5.02 -0.56
CA VAL A 42 11.24 6.24 -0.40
C VAL A 42 11.86 6.32 0.99
N ASN A 43 11.04 6.24 2.02
CA ASN A 43 11.44 6.34 3.44
C ASN A 43 11.52 4.97 4.11
N VAL A 44 10.70 4.02 3.67
CA VAL A 44 10.70 2.64 4.18
C VAL A 44 11.79 1.84 3.50
N LYS A 45 12.57 1.12 4.30
CA LYS A 45 13.61 0.22 3.77
C LYS A 45 12.97 -1.03 3.17
N ASP A 46 13.48 -1.51 2.04
CA ASP A 46 13.04 -2.74 1.38
C ASP A 46 12.96 -3.93 2.37
N LYS A 47 13.98 -4.09 3.21
CA LYS A 47 13.97 -5.13 4.26
C LYS A 47 12.77 -5.02 5.21
N THR A 48 12.33 -3.81 5.53
CA THR A 48 11.18 -3.58 6.42
C THR A 48 9.88 -3.96 5.71
N ALA A 49 9.70 -3.54 4.46
CA ALA A 49 8.53 -3.91 3.66
C ALA A 49 8.48 -5.44 3.45
N LYS A 50 9.59 -6.06 3.05
CA LYS A 50 9.70 -7.52 2.88
C LYS A 50 9.43 -8.30 4.16
N SER A 51 9.76 -7.77 5.34
CA SER A 51 9.48 -8.47 6.60
C SER A 51 7.98 -8.60 6.91
N VAL A 52 7.13 -7.69 6.39
CA VAL A 52 5.68 -7.75 6.56
C VAL A 52 5.06 -8.91 5.78
N VAL A 53 5.65 -9.25 4.64
CA VAL A 53 5.11 -10.25 3.70
C VAL A 53 5.93 -11.53 3.62
N SER A 54 6.96 -11.66 4.46
CA SER A 54 7.90 -12.79 4.39
C SER A 54 7.26 -14.16 4.61
N GLU A 55 6.18 -14.23 5.36
CA GLU A 55 5.45 -15.47 5.64
C GLU A 55 4.68 -16.02 4.43
N TYR A 56 4.39 -15.18 3.43
CA TYR A 56 3.68 -15.59 2.22
C TYR A 56 4.61 -16.20 1.16
N VAL A 57 5.91 -15.95 1.23
CA VAL A 57 6.88 -16.55 0.33
C VAL A 57 7.00 -18.05 0.59
N GLY A 58 6.92 -18.85 -0.48
CA GLY A 58 6.90 -20.31 -0.42
C GLY A 58 5.50 -20.90 -0.29
N GLN A 59 4.45 -20.07 -0.17
CA GLN A 59 3.06 -20.54 -0.13
C GLN A 59 2.42 -20.52 -1.53
N PRO A 60 1.41 -21.37 -1.80
CA PRO A 60 0.61 -21.27 -3.02
C PRO A 60 -0.25 -20.00 -3.00
N PHE A 61 -0.32 -19.29 -4.11
CA PHE A 61 -1.18 -18.13 -4.25
C PHE A 61 -2.65 -18.55 -4.28
N THR A 62 -3.45 -17.95 -3.42
CA THR A 62 -4.91 -18.08 -3.37
C THR A 62 -5.55 -16.72 -3.10
N ASP A 63 -6.83 -16.57 -3.40
CA ASP A 63 -7.57 -15.35 -3.11
C ASP A 63 -7.58 -15.03 -1.59
N GLU A 64 -7.65 -16.07 -0.74
CA GLU A 64 -7.58 -15.90 0.72
C GLU A 64 -6.22 -15.38 1.14
N LEU A 65 -5.12 -15.98 0.65
CA LEU A 65 -3.76 -15.55 0.95
C LEU A 65 -3.54 -14.11 0.47
N PHE A 66 -4.04 -13.77 -0.72
CA PHE A 66 -3.95 -12.39 -1.23
C PHE A 66 -4.70 -11.40 -0.34
N THR A 67 -5.87 -11.77 0.17
CA THR A 67 -6.65 -10.94 1.10
C THR A 67 -5.89 -10.70 2.42
N GLU A 68 -5.21 -11.72 2.94
CA GLU A 68 -4.39 -11.61 4.15
C GLU A 68 -3.13 -10.74 3.91
N LEU A 69 -2.45 -10.92 2.78
CA LEU A 69 -1.32 -10.10 2.35
C LEU A 69 -1.72 -8.62 2.21
N ASP A 70 -2.83 -8.37 1.53
CA ASP A 70 -3.41 -7.03 1.35
C ASP A 70 -3.68 -6.37 2.70
N ALA A 71 -4.38 -7.07 3.60
CA ALA A 71 -4.67 -6.58 4.95
C ALA A 71 -3.41 -6.32 5.77
N SER A 72 -2.39 -7.18 5.66
CA SER A 72 -1.11 -7.03 6.36
C SER A 72 -0.36 -5.78 5.90
N LEU A 73 -0.38 -5.48 4.61
CA LEU A 73 0.24 -4.29 4.04
C LEU A 73 -0.55 -3.02 4.36
N TYR A 74 -1.88 -3.01 4.17
CA TYR A 74 -2.72 -1.86 4.54
C TYR A 74 -2.79 -1.61 6.06
N GLY A 75 -2.41 -2.58 6.88
CA GLY A 75 -2.18 -2.40 8.30
C GLY A 75 -0.94 -1.55 8.64
N GLN A 76 -0.06 -1.31 7.68
CA GLN A 76 1.15 -0.50 7.87
C GLN A 76 0.85 0.99 7.76
N SER A 77 1.29 1.77 8.74
CA SER A 77 1.07 3.23 8.76
C SER A 77 1.74 3.97 7.60
N TRP A 78 2.76 3.37 7.01
CA TRP A 78 3.51 3.96 5.90
C TRP A 78 2.83 3.78 4.54
N LEU A 79 1.95 2.79 4.35
CA LEU A 79 1.33 2.53 3.06
C LEU A 79 0.15 3.47 2.81
N GLU A 80 0.19 4.18 1.69
CA GLU A 80 -0.93 4.97 1.19
C GLU A 80 -1.79 4.14 0.23
N TRP A 81 -1.15 3.57 -0.80
CA TRP A 81 -1.77 2.65 -1.76
C TRP A 81 -0.73 1.72 -2.36
N MET A 82 -1.21 0.64 -2.96
CA MET A 82 -0.36 -0.30 -3.70
C MET A 82 -1.06 -0.85 -4.94
N ILE A 83 -0.24 -1.31 -5.88
CA ILE A 83 -0.63 -2.13 -7.03
C ILE A 83 0.20 -3.39 -6.98
N VAL A 84 -0.43 -4.54 -7.19
CA VAL A 84 0.23 -5.85 -7.20
C VAL A 84 0.15 -6.45 -8.59
N ASP A 85 1.31 -6.75 -9.17
CA ASP A 85 1.45 -7.43 -10.45
C ASP A 85 2.01 -8.82 -10.23
N ALA A 86 1.35 -9.82 -10.83
CA ALA A 86 1.79 -11.20 -10.83
C ALA A 86 2.69 -11.47 -12.05
N VAL A 87 3.90 -11.90 -11.82
CA VAL A 87 4.90 -12.20 -12.88
C VAL A 87 5.42 -13.62 -12.72
N LYS A 88 5.54 -14.36 -13.84
CA LYS A 88 6.09 -15.69 -13.82
C LYS A 88 7.61 -15.64 -13.57
N ASP A 89 8.07 -16.42 -12.61
CA ASP A 89 9.50 -16.63 -12.39
C ASP A 89 10.02 -17.60 -13.44
N GLU A 90 10.73 -17.08 -14.42
CA GLU A 90 11.28 -17.91 -15.52
C GLU A 90 12.34 -18.92 -15.06
N THR A 91 12.91 -18.75 -13.88
CA THR A 91 13.95 -19.63 -13.34
C THR A 91 13.35 -20.83 -12.60
N THR A 92 12.34 -20.60 -11.79
CA THR A 92 11.70 -21.61 -10.93
C THR A 92 10.36 -22.09 -11.47
N GLY A 93 9.75 -21.32 -12.38
CA GLY A 93 8.42 -21.56 -12.92
C GLY A 93 7.29 -21.11 -11.99
N GLY A 94 7.61 -20.57 -10.81
CA GLY A 94 6.63 -20.08 -9.83
C GLY A 94 6.21 -18.63 -10.07
N LEU A 95 5.68 -18.00 -9.02
CA LEU A 95 5.10 -16.67 -9.04
C LEU A 95 5.98 -15.65 -8.29
N VAL A 96 6.29 -14.54 -8.93
CA VAL A 96 6.82 -13.34 -8.27
C VAL A 96 5.71 -12.31 -8.17
N LEU A 97 5.46 -11.76 -6.96
CA LEU A 97 4.57 -10.62 -6.77
C LEU A 97 5.38 -9.33 -6.76
N ASN A 98 5.17 -8.48 -7.78
CA ASN A 98 5.78 -7.16 -7.85
C ASN A 98 4.80 -6.14 -7.26
N ILE A 99 5.14 -5.56 -6.09
CA ILE A 99 4.29 -4.61 -5.38
C ILE A 99 4.83 -3.20 -5.60
N THR A 100 4.08 -2.40 -6.34
CA THR A 100 4.34 -0.96 -6.48
C THR A 100 3.57 -0.22 -5.40
N VAL A 101 4.27 0.57 -4.58
CA VAL A 101 3.68 1.27 -3.44
C VAL A 101 3.83 2.79 -3.54
N SER A 102 2.89 3.51 -2.92
CA SER A 102 3.03 4.90 -2.52
C SER A 102 3.05 4.97 -1.00
N GLU A 103 3.97 5.74 -0.45
CA GLU A 103 4.07 5.94 0.99
C GLU A 103 3.22 7.13 1.44
N ASN A 104 2.59 7.00 2.60
CA ASN A 104 2.01 8.14 3.30
C ASN A 104 3.08 9.20 3.57
N PRO A 105 2.73 10.50 3.53
CA PRO A 105 3.67 11.57 3.85
C PRO A 105 4.18 11.48 5.29
N MET A 106 5.39 11.95 5.52
CA MET A 106 5.97 12.04 6.86
C MET A 106 5.67 13.38 7.51
N ILE A 107 5.28 13.34 8.79
CA ILE A 107 5.04 14.54 9.59
C ILE A 107 6.34 15.31 9.79
N SER A 108 6.42 16.53 9.26
CA SER A 108 7.54 17.43 9.46
C SER A 108 7.45 18.20 10.79
N GLU A 109 6.25 18.56 11.21
CA GLU A 109 5.97 19.27 12.46
C GLU A 109 4.52 19.03 12.91
N VAL A 110 4.29 19.03 14.22
CA VAL A 110 2.96 19.07 14.84
C VAL A 110 2.90 20.30 15.74
N LYS A 111 1.90 21.15 15.55
CA LYS A 111 1.64 22.32 16.38
C LYS A 111 0.30 22.18 17.09
N ILE A 112 0.27 22.50 18.38
CA ILE A 112 -0.96 22.63 19.15
C ILE A 112 -1.10 24.08 19.57
N ILE A 113 -2.23 24.69 19.24
CA ILE A 113 -2.50 26.10 19.44
C ILE A 113 -3.78 26.26 20.29
N GLY A 114 -3.82 27.26 21.17
CA GLY A 114 -5.01 27.57 21.98
C GLY A 114 -5.14 26.74 23.26
N ASN A 115 -4.16 25.92 23.59
CA ASN A 115 -4.15 25.02 24.75
C ASN A 115 -3.76 25.72 26.06
N ASN A 116 -4.46 26.81 26.43
CA ASN A 116 -4.10 27.67 27.58
C ASN A 116 -4.19 26.99 28.97
N LYS A 117 -4.86 25.83 29.06
CA LYS A 117 -5.13 25.13 30.34
C LYS A 117 -4.36 23.84 30.51
N VAL A 118 -3.86 23.27 29.43
CA VAL A 118 -3.12 22.01 29.43
C VAL A 118 -1.81 22.20 28.64
N GLY A 119 -0.71 21.70 29.18
CA GLY A 119 0.60 21.83 28.55
C GLY A 119 0.67 21.09 27.20
N SER A 120 1.34 21.66 26.22
CA SER A 120 1.50 21.07 24.88
C SER A 120 2.13 19.68 24.91
N SER A 121 3.08 19.43 25.82
CA SER A 121 3.73 18.10 25.93
C SER A 121 2.74 16.98 26.24
N SER A 122 1.82 17.24 27.19
CA SER A 122 0.78 16.25 27.54
C SER A 122 -0.22 16.01 26.43
N LEU A 123 -0.51 17.05 25.64
CA LEU A 123 -1.41 16.94 24.49
C LEU A 123 -0.72 16.22 23.31
N MET A 124 0.57 16.48 23.11
CA MET A 124 1.36 15.78 22.09
C MET A 124 1.43 14.27 22.37
N GLU A 125 1.63 13.91 23.64
CA GLU A 125 1.60 12.50 24.07
C GLU A 125 0.22 11.87 23.86
N ALA A 126 -0.86 12.58 24.22
CA ALA A 126 -2.23 12.09 24.13
C ALA A 126 -2.69 11.82 22.69
N GLN A 127 -2.26 12.61 21.73
CA GLN A 127 -2.66 12.47 20.32
C GLN A 127 -1.84 11.42 19.54
N GLY A 128 -0.64 11.05 20.01
CA GLY A 128 0.20 10.01 19.41
C GLY A 128 0.92 10.38 18.11
N LEU A 129 0.71 11.58 17.54
CA LEU A 129 1.44 12.03 16.36
C LEU A 129 2.80 12.61 16.75
N ALA A 130 3.82 12.24 16.01
CA ALA A 130 5.18 12.74 16.21
C ALA A 130 5.83 13.15 14.90
N LYS A 131 6.74 14.12 14.97
CA LYS A 131 7.63 14.44 13.85
C LYS A 131 8.37 13.18 13.41
N GLY A 132 8.39 12.91 12.11
CA GLY A 132 9.05 11.76 11.51
C GLY A 132 8.20 10.48 11.47
N SER A 133 6.95 10.49 12.00
CA SER A 133 6.01 9.41 11.75
C SER A 133 5.24 9.61 10.44
N PHE A 134 4.75 8.54 9.87
CA PHE A 134 3.87 8.59 8.72
C PHE A 134 2.49 9.13 9.11
N PHE A 135 1.87 9.88 8.23
CA PHE A 135 0.58 10.51 8.44
C PHE A 135 -0.42 10.08 7.37
N SER A 136 -1.48 9.41 7.79
CA SER A 136 -2.64 9.17 6.93
C SER A 136 -3.72 10.22 7.18
N SER A 137 -4.15 10.90 6.13
CA SER A 137 -5.23 11.90 6.20
C SER A 137 -6.54 11.33 6.77
N ASN A 138 -6.76 10.03 6.62
CA ASN A 138 -7.92 9.34 7.18
C ASN A 138 -7.94 9.35 8.72
N ASN A 139 -6.80 9.55 9.37
CA ASN A 139 -6.67 9.50 10.83
C ASN A 139 -6.76 10.87 11.51
N ILE A 140 -6.86 11.98 10.76
CA ILE A 140 -6.85 13.33 11.34
C ILE A 140 -8.01 13.54 12.34
N ASN A 141 -9.21 13.09 12.00
CA ASN A 141 -10.39 13.22 12.87
C ASN A 141 -10.28 12.34 14.12
N ALA A 142 -9.68 11.16 14.00
CA ALA A 142 -9.41 10.28 15.13
C ALA A 142 -8.44 10.94 16.12
N ASN A 143 -7.38 11.55 15.62
CA ASN A 143 -6.39 12.25 16.45
C ASN A 143 -6.98 13.50 17.14
N ALA A 144 -7.83 14.25 16.44
CA ALA A 144 -8.57 15.37 17.07
C ALA A 144 -9.51 14.87 18.17
N SER A 145 -10.16 13.73 17.97
CA SER A 145 -11.03 13.09 18.97
C SER A 145 -10.25 12.66 20.21
N LEU A 146 -9.05 12.09 20.07
CA LEU A 146 -8.18 11.74 21.20
C LEU A 146 -7.87 12.96 22.07
N LEU A 147 -7.58 14.10 21.47
CA LEU A 147 -7.36 15.35 22.21
C LEU A 147 -8.62 15.84 22.92
N LYS A 148 -9.77 15.75 22.25
CA LYS A 148 -11.06 16.12 22.85
C LYS A 148 -11.35 15.23 24.07
N ASP A 149 -11.17 13.91 23.96
CA ASP A 149 -11.38 12.96 25.04
C ASP A 149 -10.42 13.21 26.22
N TYR A 150 -9.17 13.56 25.90
CA TYR A 150 -8.18 13.93 26.91
C TYR A 150 -8.63 15.13 27.75
N TYR A 151 -9.25 16.13 27.14
CA TYR A 151 -9.82 17.29 27.85
C TYR A 151 -11.09 16.92 28.65
N LEU A 152 -12.00 16.12 28.04
CA LEU A 152 -13.25 15.69 28.68
C LEU A 152 -12.99 14.89 29.96
N THR A 153 -12.01 13.99 29.95
CA THR A 153 -11.62 13.20 31.14
C THR A 153 -11.06 14.05 32.27
N ARG A 154 -10.63 15.27 31.97
CA ARG A 154 -10.13 16.28 32.94
C ARG A 154 -11.18 17.32 33.35
N GLY A 155 -12.44 17.11 32.96
CA GLY A 155 -13.56 17.96 33.34
C GLY A 155 -13.83 19.17 32.46
N TYR A 156 -13.12 19.32 31.34
CA TYR A 156 -13.38 20.40 30.39
C TYR A 156 -14.51 19.98 29.43
N ARG A 157 -15.73 20.44 29.69
CA ARG A 157 -16.94 19.97 28.96
C ARG A 157 -17.15 20.63 27.60
N ASP A 158 -16.72 21.88 27.46
CA ASP A 158 -16.99 22.73 26.27
C ASP A 158 -15.72 22.87 25.40
N VAL A 159 -14.94 21.79 25.24
CA VAL A 159 -13.74 21.81 24.43
C VAL A 159 -14.08 21.56 22.96
N LYS A 160 -13.50 22.39 22.09
CA LYS A 160 -13.51 22.22 20.64
C LYS A 160 -12.07 21.97 20.17
N VAL A 161 -11.88 20.90 19.41
CA VAL A 161 -10.60 20.57 18.78
C VAL A 161 -10.82 20.53 17.29
N GLU A 162 -10.05 21.30 16.55
CA GLU A 162 -10.01 21.30 15.09
C GLU A 162 -8.60 20.90 14.67
N ALA A 163 -8.48 20.04 13.68
CA ALA A 163 -7.21 19.62 13.10
C ALA A 163 -7.15 20.06 11.64
N THR A 164 -6.00 20.60 11.24
CA THR A 164 -5.70 20.98 9.86
C THR A 164 -4.37 20.40 9.44
N VAL A 165 -4.26 19.99 8.19
CA VAL A 165 -3.01 19.58 7.55
C VAL A 165 -2.59 20.70 6.60
N ASN A 166 -1.34 21.09 6.66
CA ASN A 166 -0.73 22.04 5.72
C ASN A 166 0.43 21.32 5.03
N ASP A 167 0.43 21.30 3.72
CA ASP A 167 1.57 20.83 2.95
C ASP A 167 2.71 21.82 3.06
N LYS A 168 3.92 21.30 3.18
CA LYS A 168 5.11 22.13 3.37
C LYS A 168 5.48 22.94 2.12
N ASP A 169 4.99 22.51 0.96
CA ASP A 169 5.30 23.13 -0.35
C ASP A 169 4.35 24.29 -0.72
N ASP A 170 3.37 24.63 0.14
CA ASP A 170 2.41 25.73 -0.06
C ASP A 170 2.88 27.09 0.51
N ASN A 171 4.21 27.29 0.69
CA ASN A 171 4.81 28.58 1.11
C ASN A 171 5.76 29.13 0.06
#